data_8f128c4ad31e75d4004b7d6a6277733a
#
_entry.id   8f128c4ad31e75d4004b7d6a6277733a
#
_cell.length_a   1.000
_cell.length_b   1.000
_cell.length_c   1.000
_cell.angle_alpha   90.00
_cell.angle_beta   90.00
_cell.angle_gamma   90.00
#
_symmetry.space_group_name_H-M   'P 1'
#
loop_
_entity.id
_entity.type
_entity.pdbx_description
1 polymer ?
#
loop_
_entity_poly.entity_id
_entity_poly.type
_entity_poly.pdbx_seq_one_letter_code
_entity_poly.pdbx_strand_id
1 'polypeptide(L)'
;MRFNNKRSRRAVDLLMTVLLPLQMAYSLIGETYHEAEGVLLFALFITHHAMHLSWWKHLFRGRYNAYRVFNTAVNLALSVIMLCLPLSGIAMSKHLFTFLPTAGLAADARTVHLCLAYWGYLLMCIHLGLHMDAMLKTKPGWLKYPAAAVSLYGVFAFLRREIPAYMFLRSQFVFFDFTEPLAFFLVDYLAVMILFAAAGYCAGNLLKSQP
;
A
#
# COMPACT_ATOMS: atom_id res chain seq x y z
N MET A 1 11.76 20.86 -18.34
CA MET A 1 11.44 19.43 -18.53
C MET A 1 10.00 19.18 -18.08
N ARG A 2 9.09 18.71 -18.96
CA ARG A 2 7.71 18.39 -18.57
C ARG A 2 7.69 17.02 -17.88
N PHE A 3 7.93 16.98 -16.56
CA PHE A 3 7.82 15.77 -15.74
C PHE A 3 6.39 15.20 -15.65
N ASN A 4 5.41 15.84 -16.23
CA ASN A 4 3.99 15.50 -16.14
C ASN A 4 3.46 14.79 -17.40
N ASN A 5 4.21 13.81 -17.91
CA ASN A 5 3.85 12.98 -19.03
C ASN A 5 3.12 11.72 -18.50
N LYS A 6 2.13 11.19 -19.25
CA LYS A 6 1.41 9.95 -18.92
C LYS A 6 2.33 8.75 -18.66
N ARG A 7 3.49 8.68 -19.36
CA ARG A 7 4.49 7.62 -19.17
C ARG A 7 5.18 7.74 -17.81
N SER A 8 5.58 8.97 -17.42
CA SER A 8 6.24 9.20 -16.13
C SER A 8 5.31 8.89 -14.95
N ARG A 9 4.02 9.27 -15.03
CA ARG A 9 3.03 8.92 -14.01
C ARG A 9 2.92 7.40 -13.85
N ARG A 10 2.72 6.67 -14.96
CA ARG A 10 2.62 5.21 -14.94
C ARG A 10 3.89 4.53 -14.40
N ALA A 11 5.06 5.08 -14.70
CA ALA A 11 6.33 4.55 -14.19
C ALA A 11 6.44 4.72 -12.67
N VAL A 12 6.06 5.88 -12.12
CA VAL A 12 6.03 6.12 -10.68
C VAL A 12 5.02 5.19 -10.00
N ASP A 13 3.79 5.10 -10.53
CA ASP A 13 2.74 4.25 -9.99
C ASP A 13 3.14 2.76 -10.00
N LEU A 14 3.74 2.29 -11.10
CA LEU A 14 4.23 0.91 -11.22
C LEU A 14 5.37 0.63 -10.24
N LEU A 15 6.32 1.55 -10.13
CA LEU A 15 7.46 1.40 -9.22
C LEU A 15 6.99 1.32 -7.78
N MET A 16 6.08 2.20 -7.34
CA MET A 16 5.47 2.14 -6.02
C MET A 16 4.74 0.81 -5.78
N THR A 17 4.01 0.32 -6.78
CA THR A 17 3.28 -0.97 -6.69
C THR A 17 4.22 -2.16 -6.53
N VAL A 18 5.38 -2.15 -7.21
CA VAL A 18 6.38 -3.23 -7.12
C VAL A 18 7.16 -3.18 -5.80
N LEU A 19 7.50 -1.99 -5.32
CA LEU A 19 8.22 -1.82 -4.05
C LEU A 19 7.36 -2.18 -2.83
N LEU A 20 6.05 -1.97 -2.91
CA LEU A 20 5.16 -2.17 -1.77
C LEU A 20 5.23 -3.58 -1.11
N PRO A 21 5.18 -4.72 -1.84
CA PRO A 21 5.34 -6.04 -1.22
C PRO A 21 6.77 -6.29 -0.72
N LEU A 22 7.79 -5.67 -1.33
CA LEU A 22 9.18 -5.76 -0.85
C LEU A 22 9.31 -5.05 0.50
N GLN A 23 8.71 -3.88 0.66
CA GLN A 23 8.69 -3.15 1.93
C GLN A 23 8.09 -3.98 3.08
N MET A 24 7.14 -4.88 2.79
CA MET A 24 6.60 -5.81 3.78
C MET A 24 7.57 -6.95 4.15
N ALA A 25 8.59 -7.21 3.33
CA ALA A 25 9.57 -8.29 3.52
C ALA A 25 10.75 -7.89 4.42
N TYR A 26 10.57 -6.96 5.34
CA TYR A 26 11.59 -6.40 6.25
C TYR A 26 12.61 -7.44 6.76
N SER A 27 12.12 -8.57 7.28
CA SER A 27 12.97 -9.61 7.87
C SER A 27 13.86 -10.35 6.86
N LEU A 28 13.45 -10.40 5.60
CA LEU A 28 14.12 -11.15 4.53
C LEU A 28 15.06 -10.28 3.71
N ILE A 29 14.75 -8.97 3.60
CA ILE A 29 15.61 -8.01 2.88
C ILE A 29 16.61 -7.30 3.79
N GLY A 30 16.35 -7.30 5.10
CA GLY A 30 17.21 -6.68 6.13
C GLY A 30 16.86 -5.21 6.41
N GLU A 31 17.26 -4.76 7.61
CA GLU A 31 16.90 -3.46 8.16
C GLU A 31 17.37 -2.28 7.28
N THR A 32 18.61 -2.32 6.81
CA THR A 32 19.19 -1.24 5.99
C THR A 32 18.46 -1.06 4.67
N TYR A 33 18.13 -2.18 3.99
CA TYR A 33 17.38 -2.12 2.74
C TYR A 33 15.95 -1.63 2.95
N HIS A 34 15.29 -2.08 4.02
CA HIS A 34 13.95 -1.61 4.37
C HIS A 34 13.91 -0.10 4.64
N GLU A 35 14.88 0.44 5.39
CA GLU A 35 14.98 1.88 5.64
C GLU A 35 15.23 2.67 4.32
N ALA A 36 16.15 2.21 3.47
CA ALA A 36 16.46 2.85 2.20
C ALA A 36 15.26 2.80 1.23
N GLU A 37 14.60 1.65 1.14
CA GLU A 37 13.40 1.48 0.32
C GLU A 37 12.23 2.34 0.84
N GLY A 38 12.07 2.46 2.17
CA GLY A 38 11.07 3.34 2.78
C GLY A 38 11.28 4.81 2.42
N VAL A 39 12.54 5.29 2.41
CA VAL A 39 12.87 6.65 1.94
C VAL A 39 12.55 6.81 0.45
N LEU A 40 12.88 5.82 -0.37
CA LEU A 40 12.54 5.83 -1.80
C LEU A 40 11.03 5.86 -2.02
N LEU A 41 10.27 5.02 -1.33
CA LEU A 41 8.81 4.99 -1.40
C LEU A 41 8.19 6.33 -0.99
N PHE A 42 8.72 6.96 0.06
CA PHE A 42 8.25 8.27 0.47
C PHE A 42 8.55 9.35 -0.58
N ALA A 43 9.73 9.34 -1.19
CA ALA A 43 10.07 10.26 -2.28
C ALA A 43 9.16 10.04 -3.51
N LEU A 44 8.85 8.78 -3.84
CA LEU A 44 7.90 8.45 -4.90
C LEU A 44 6.47 8.89 -4.55
N PHE A 45 6.04 8.75 -3.30
CA PHE A 45 4.75 9.23 -2.81
C PHE A 45 4.62 10.75 -2.98
N ILE A 46 5.62 11.54 -2.59
CA ILE A 46 5.63 12.98 -2.81
C ILE A 46 5.57 13.31 -4.31
N THR A 47 6.33 12.58 -5.13
CA THR A 47 6.35 12.76 -6.59
C THR A 47 4.98 12.42 -7.20
N HIS A 48 4.34 11.33 -6.76
CA HIS A 48 2.98 10.94 -7.18
C HIS A 48 1.97 12.05 -6.86
N HIS A 49 1.99 12.59 -5.64
CA HIS A 49 1.09 13.68 -5.25
C HIS A 49 1.36 14.97 -6.04
N ALA A 50 2.62 15.30 -6.30
CA ALA A 50 2.98 16.44 -7.13
C ALA A 50 2.48 16.29 -8.57
N MET A 51 2.48 15.07 -9.12
CA MET A 51 1.92 14.77 -10.44
C MET A 51 0.38 14.77 -10.46
N HIS A 52 -0.28 14.62 -9.31
CA HIS A 52 -1.73 14.55 -9.15
C HIS A 52 -2.33 15.74 -8.39
N LEU A 53 -1.67 16.91 -8.38
CA LEU A 53 -2.13 18.14 -7.70
C LEU A 53 -3.55 18.58 -8.11
N SER A 54 -3.99 18.22 -9.31
CA SER A 54 -5.36 18.51 -9.75
C SER A 54 -6.41 17.85 -8.87
N TRP A 55 -6.16 16.66 -8.34
CA TRP A 55 -7.07 15.97 -7.42
C TRP A 55 -7.28 16.78 -6.14
N TRP A 56 -6.21 17.29 -5.53
CA TRP A 56 -6.26 18.15 -4.34
C TRP A 56 -7.04 19.44 -4.57
N LYS A 57 -6.84 20.10 -5.74
CA LYS A 57 -7.54 21.33 -6.10
C LYS A 57 -9.05 21.13 -6.27
N HIS A 58 -9.49 19.92 -6.62
CA HIS A 58 -10.89 19.59 -6.84
C HIS A 58 -11.52 18.83 -5.66
N LEU A 59 -10.78 18.62 -4.56
CA LEU A 59 -11.25 17.86 -3.41
C LEU A 59 -12.57 18.37 -2.85
N PHE A 60 -12.72 19.68 -2.73
CA PHE A 60 -13.92 20.33 -2.17
C PHE A 60 -14.89 20.87 -3.24
N ARG A 61 -14.74 20.50 -4.51
CA ARG A 61 -15.55 21.01 -5.62
C ARG A 61 -16.39 19.91 -6.24
N GLY A 62 -17.62 20.27 -6.67
CA GLY A 62 -18.55 19.38 -7.38
C GLY A 62 -19.37 18.49 -6.44
N ARG A 63 -20.21 17.62 -7.04
CA ARG A 63 -21.09 16.71 -6.28
C ARG A 63 -20.34 15.46 -5.85
N TYR A 64 -20.63 14.99 -4.64
CA TYR A 64 -20.11 13.75 -4.07
C TYR A 64 -21.17 12.65 -4.21
N ASN A 65 -20.93 11.70 -5.11
CA ASN A 65 -21.65 10.43 -5.15
C ASN A 65 -20.93 9.39 -4.27
N ALA A 66 -21.55 8.23 -4.04
CA ALA A 66 -21.03 7.19 -3.18
C ALA A 66 -19.60 6.72 -3.57
N TYR A 67 -19.33 6.56 -4.87
CA TYR A 67 -17.99 6.22 -5.36
C TYR A 67 -16.94 7.29 -4.99
N ARG A 68 -17.28 8.57 -5.21
CA ARG A 68 -16.36 9.66 -4.91
C ARG A 68 -16.09 9.80 -3.42
N VAL A 69 -17.10 9.61 -2.56
CA VAL A 69 -16.94 9.59 -1.11
C VAL A 69 -15.97 8.49 -0.71
N PHE A 70 -16.20 7.26 -1.16
CA PHE A 70 -15.35 6.12 -0.86
C PHE A 70 -13.91 6.30 -1.34
N ASN A 71 -13.73 6.67 -2.62
CA ASN A 71 -12.40 6.92 -3.19
C ASN A 71 -11.66 8.05 -2.45
N THR A 72 -12.36 9.13 -2.08
CA THR A 72 -11.77 10.24 -1.33
C THR A 72 -11.37 9.80 0.07
N ALA A 73 -12.19 9.02 0.76
CA ALA A 73 -11.88 8.50 2.10
C ALA A 73 -10.64 7.60 2.09
N VAL A 74 -10.54 6.68 1.11
CA VAL A 74 -9.36 5.83 0.92
C VAL A 74 -8.10 6.67 0.66
N ASN A 75 -8.19 7.65 -0.23
CA ASN A 75 -7.04 8.50 -0.57
C ASN A 75 -6.57 9.37 0.61
N LEU A 76 -7.50 9.93 1.39
CA LEU A 76 -7.14 10.71 2.58
C LEU A 76 -6.53 9.84 3.67
N ALA A 77 -7.12 8.66 3.94
CA ALA A 77 -6.57 7.70 4.89
C ALA A 77 -5.14 7.29 4.50
N LEU A 78 -4.92 6.95 3.22
CA LEU A 78 -3.59 6.65 2.70
C LEU A 78 -2.62 7.82 2.85
N SER A 79 -3.06 9.05 2.56
CA SER A 79 -2.19 10.23 2.69
C SER A 79 -1.73 10.41 4.13
N VAL A 80 -2.62 10.22 5.11
CA VAL A 80 -2.27 10.27 6.54
C VAL A 80 -1.30 9.15 6.91
N ILE A 81 -1.60 7.90 6.51
CA ILE A 81 -0.74 6.75 6.80
C ILE A 81 0.65 6.94 6.20
N MET A 82 0.74 7.39 4.95
CA MET A 82 2.00 7.60 4.25
C MET A 82 2.82 8.79 4.78
N LEU A 83 2.23 9.65 5.60
CA LEU A 83 2.97 10.65 6.38
C LEU A 83 3.41 10.09 7.73
N CYS A 84 2.57 9.31 8.40
CA CYS A 84 2.89 8.73 9.70
C CYS A 84 3.93 7.60 9.63
N LEU A 85 3.93 6.79 8.57
CA LEU A 85 4.88 5.69 8.39
C LEU A 85 6.36 6.16 8.36
N PRO A 86 6.75 7.15 7.52
CA PRO A 86 8.12 7.64 7.55
C PRO A 86 8.49 8.28 8.90
N LEU A 87 7.57 9.03 9.54
CA LEU A 87 7.83 9.65 10.83
C LEU A 87 8.11 8.59 11.90
N SER A 88 7.30 7.54 11.98
CA SER A 88 7.53 6.42 12.89
C SER A 88 8.79 5.61 12.51
N GLY A 89 9.06 5.44 11.21
CA GLY A 89 10.28 4.81 10.71
C GLY A 89 11.54 5.57 11.10
N ILE A 90 11.54 6.90 10.96
CA ILE A 90 12.66 7.77 11.40
C ILE A 90 12.89 7.64 12.91
N ALA A 91 11.80 7.62 13.71
CA ALA A 91 11.90 7.52 15.16
C ALA A 91 12.52 6.19 15.64
N MET A 92 12.47 5.14 14.84
CA MET A 92 13.04 3.83 15.16
C MET A 92 14.22 3.43 14.25
N SER A 93 14.70 4.34 13.41
CA SER A 93 15.81 4.10 12.49
C SER A 93 17.09 3.73 13.23
N LYS A 94 17.76 2.69 12.72
CA LYS A 94 19.04 2.21 13.25
C LYS A 94 20.23 2.47 12.31
N HIS A 95 19.97 2.89 11.07
CA HIS A 95 20.99 3.05 10.05
C HIS A 95 21.05 4.44 9.42
N LEU A 96 19.92 4.97 8.91
CA LEU A 96 19.93 6.20 8.12
C LEU A 96 19.76 7.46 8.97
N PHE A 97 18.98 7.43 10.06
CA PHE A 97 18.61 8.60 10.86
C PHE A 97 19.13 8.54 12.29
N THR A 98 20.24 7.82 12.53
CA THR A 98 20.84 7.60 13.86
C THR A 98 21.32 8.88 14.55
N PHE A 99 21.47 9.98 13.81
CA PHE A 99 21.84 11.29 14.33
C PHE A 99 20.70 12.03 15.04
N LEU A 100 19.45 11.49 14.96
CA LEU A 100 18.31 12.09 15.62
C LEU A 100 18.11 11.48 17.03
N PRO A 101 17.87 12.30 18.07
CA PRO A 101 17.71 11.83 19.45
C PRO A 101 16.31 11.26 19.70
N THR A 102 15.98 10.14 19.07
CA THR A 102 14.63 9.53 19.10
C THR A 102 14.50 8.31 20.01
N ALA A 103 15.54 7.93 20.75
CA ALA A 103 15.59 6.70 21.53
C ALA A 103 14.39 6.49 22.49
N GLY A 104 13.86 7.55 23.09
CA GLY A 104 12.70 7.47 23.99
C GLY A 104 11.36 7.19 23.28
N LEU A 105 11.28 7.35 21.97
CA LEU A 105 10.06 7.20 21.17
C LEU A 105 9.99 5.87 20.41
N ALA A 106 11.06 5.09 20.40
CA ALA A 106 11.21 3.92 19.53
C ALA A 106 10.15 2.83 19.78
N ALA A 107 9.75 2.60 21.02
CA ALA A 107 8.76 1.57 21.37
C ALA A 107 7.36 1.92 20.84
N ASP A 108 6.90 3.16 21.08
CA ASP A 108 5.60 3.64 20.62
C ASP A 108 5.59 3.75 19.09
N ALA A 109 6.68 4.28 18.50
CA ALA A 109 6.85 4.38 17.07
C ALA A 109 6.76 3.02 16.39
N ARG A 110 7.33 1.96 16.98
CA ARG A 110 7.25 0.59 16.46
C ARG A 110 5.80 0.10 16.40
N THR A 111 5.04 0.30 17.46
CA THR A 111 3.63 -0.12 17.53
C THR A 111 2.80 0.59 16.48
N VAL A 112 2.97 1.91 16.34
CA VAL A 112 2.29 2.72 15.32
C VAL A 112 2.72 2.29 13.92
N HIS A 113 4.02 2.13 13.67
CA HIS A 113 4.57 1.74 12.39
C HIS A 113 4.02 0.38 11.94
N LEU A 114 4.02 -0.61 12.83
CA LEU A 114 3.50 -1.95 12.56
C LEU A 114 2.02 -1.89 12.14
N CYS A 115 1.17 -1.28 12.94
CA CYS A 115 -0.26 -1.16 12.65
C CYS A 115 -0.50 -0.45 11.31
N LEU A 116 0.13 0.71 11.11
CA LEU A 116 -0.04 1.51 9.91
C LEU A 116 0.55 0.85 8.66
N ALA A 117 1.61 0.04 8.77
CA ALA A 117 2.18 -0.70 7.66
C ALA A 117 1.15 -1.69 7.06
N TYR A 118 0.48 -2.46 7.91
CA TYR A 118 -0.52 -3.42 7.44
C TYR A 118 -1.81 -2.74 6.95
N TRP A 119 -2.32 -1.73 7.64
CA TRP A 119 -3.45 -0.94 7.14
C TRP A 119 -3.10 -0.21 5.84
N GLY A 120 -1.92 0.39 5.76
CA GLY A 120 -1.41 1.07 4.57
C GLY A 120 -1.31 0.12 3.39
N TYR A 121 -0.76 -1.07 3.60
CA TYR A 121 -0.66 -2.10 2.57
C TYR A 121 -2.03 -2.44 1.97
N LEU A 122 -3.03 -2.75 2.80
CA LEU A 122 -4.36 -3.12 2.32
C LEU A 122 -5.09 -1.96 1.64
N LEU A 123 -5.03 -0.76 2.21
CA LEU A 123 -5.64 0.41 1.61
C LEU A 123 -4.99 0.79 0.28
N MET A 124 -3.67 0.60 0.14
CA MET A 124 -2.98 0.78 -1.15
C MET A 124 -3.46 -0.23 -2.20
N CYS A 125 -3.68 -1.49 -1.80
CA CYS A 125 -4.23 -2.50 -2.70
C CYS A 125 -5.66 -2.14 -3.13
N ILE A 126 -6.51 -1.67 -2.21
CA ILE A 126 -7.86 -1.17 -2.52
C ILE A 126 -7.79 0.04 -3.46
N HIS A 127 -6.91 1.00 -3.17
CA HIS A 127 -6.68 2.18 -4.01
C HIS A 127 -6.27 1.78 -5.43
N LEU A 128 -5.33 0.84 -5.57
CA LEU A 128 -4.94 0.28 -6.86
C LEU A 128 -6.17 -0.27 -7.60
N GLY A 129 -7.00 -1.07 -6.93
CA GLY A 129 -8.22 -1.63 -7.50
C GLY A 129 -9.22 -0.59 -7.98
N LEU A 130 -9.42 0.49 -7.22
CA LEU A 130 -10.31 1.60 -7.61
C LEU A 130 -9.88 2.28 -8.91
N HIS A 131 -8.59 2.22 -9.25
CA HIS A 131 -8.01 2.83 -10.45
C HIS A 131 -7.77 1.83 -11.61
N MET A 132 -8.09 0.55 -11.44
CA MET A 132 -7.86 -0.49 -12.48
C MET A 132 -8.86 -0.47 -13.64
N ASP A 133 -9.99 0.23 -13.54
CA ASP A 133 -11.05 0.25 -14.58
C ASP A 133 -10.50 0.50 -15.99
N ALA A 134 -9.68 1.54 -16.14
CA ALA A 134 -9.13 1.90 -17.46
C ALA A 134 -8.18 0.85 -18.03
N MET A 135 -7.52 0.08 -17.17
CA MET A 135 -6.59 -0.97 -17.55
C MET A 135 -7.32 -2.29 -17.91
N LEU A 136 -8.40 -2.60 -17.20
CA LEU A 136 -9.13 -3.87 -17.35
C LEU A 136 -10.16 -3.85 -18.47
N LYS A 137 -10.71 -2.67 -18.83
CA LYS A 137 -11.68 -2.53 -19.93
C LYS A 137 -11.19 -3.06 -21.29
N THR A 138 -9.87 -3.04 -21.51
CA THR A 138 -9.24 -3.50 -22.75
C THR A 138 -8.74 -4.95 -22.67
N LYS A 139 -8.91 -5.61 -21.52
CA LYS A 139 -8.39 -6.96 -21.30
C LYS A 139 -9.45 -8.03 -21.57
N PRO A 140 -9.03 -9.23 -22.02
CA PRO A 140 -9.95 -10.34 -22.24
C PRO A 140 -10.70 -10.71 -20.97
N GLY A 141 -12.00 -10.98 -21.09
CA GLY A 141 -12.87 -11.28 -19.93
C GLY A 141 -12.47 -12.56 -19.16
N TRP A 142 -11.69 -13.46 -19.76
CA TRP A 142 -11.22 -14.68 -19.10
C TRP A 142 -10.19 -14.41 -17.98
N LEU A 143 -9.52 -13.26 -17.99
CA LEU A 143 -8.55 -12.89 -16.93
C LEU A 143 -9.18 -12.80 -15.53
N LYS A 144 -10.50 -12.65 -15.43
CA LYS A 144 -11.22 -12.70 -14.14
C LYS A 144 -11.08 -14.05 -13.43
N TYR A 145 -10.95 -15.17 -14.15
CA TYR A 145 -10.86 -16.51 -13.56
C TYR A 145 -9.54 -16.74 -12.81
N PRO A 146 -8.35 -16.54 -13.43
CA PRO A 146 -7.09 -16.64 -12.68
C PRO A 146 -7.01 -15.59 -11.57
N ALA A 147 -7.52 -14.37 -11.77
CA ALA A 147 -7.56 -13.37 -10.71
C ALA A 147 -8.42 -13.83 -9.52
N ALA A 148 -9.56 -14.47 -9.76
CA ALA A 148 -10.40 -15.04 -8.71
C ALA A 148 -9.69 -16.20 -7.97
N ALA A 149 -9.02 -17.09 -8.69
CA ALA A 149 -8.26 -18.19 -8.10
C ALA A 149 -7.12 -17.67 -7.19
N VAL A 150 -6.36 -16.68 -7.67
CA VAL A 150 -5.30 -16.04 -6.87
C VAL A 150 -5.88 -15.28 -5.67
N SER A 151 -7.04 -14.63 -5.82
CA SER A 151 -7.73 -13.96 -4.71
C SER A 151 -8.17 -14.96 -3.64
N LEU A 152 -8.65 -16.15 -4.03
CA LEU A 152 -9.01 -17.20 -3.06
C LEU A 152 -7.77 -17.66 -2.27
N TYR A 153 -6.64 -17.88 -2.95
CA TYR A 153 -5.37 -18.12 -2.26
C TYR A 153 -4.96 -16.93 -1.39
N GLY A 154 -5.21 -15.70 -1.84
CA GLY A 154 -4.96 -14.48 -1.08
C GLY A 154 -5.71 -14.43 0.26
N VAL A 155 -6.94 -14.98 0.33
CA VAL A 155 -7.65 -15.12 1.61
C VAL A 155 -6.89 -16.04 2.56
N PHE A 156 -6.45 -17.19 2.06
CA PHE A 156 -5.64 -18.13 2.85
C PHE A 156 -4.32 -17.48 3.31
N ALA A 157 -3.59 -16.81 2.40
CA ALA A 157 -2.36 -16.12 2.71
C ALA A 157 -2.55 -14.99 3.74
N PHE A 158 -3.65 -14.22 3.64
CA PHE A 158 -4.00 -13.15 4.58
C PHE A 158 -4.18 -13.66 6.01
N LEU A 159 -4.82 -14.82 6.18
CA LEU A 159 -5.00 -15.46 7.48
C LEU A 159 -3.73 -16.14 7.96
N ARG A 160 -3.03 -16.88 7.08
CA ARG A 160 -1.78 -17.57 7.39
C ARG A 160 -0.67 -16.61 7.86
N ARG A 161 -0.61 -15.42 7.25
CA ARG A 161 0.35 -14.36 7.61
C ARG A 161 -0.08 -13.54 8.81
N GLU A 162 -1.15 -13.92 9.49
CA GLU A 162 -1.66 -13.24 10.68
C GLU A 162 -1.88 -11.71 10.49
N ILE A 163 -2.08 -11.26 9.24
CA ILE A 163 -2.24 -9.85 8.90
C ILE A 163 -3.30 -9.17 9.79
N PRO A 164 -4.50 -9.77 10.07
CA PRO A 164 -5.47 -9.18 10.97
C PRO A 164 -4.95 -8.96 12.40
N ALA A 165 -4.08 -9.84 12.90
CA ALA A 165 -3.52 -9.70 14.25
C ALA A 165 -2.64 -8.44 14.37
N TYR A 166 -1.85 -8.15 13.35
CA TYR A 166 -1.01 -6.94 13.29
C TYR A 166 -1.83 -5.67 13.06
N MET A 167 -2.84 -5.71 12.21
CA MET A 167 -3.74 -4.59 11.94
C MET A 167 -4.45 -4.10 13.21
N PHE A 168 -4.87 -5.02 14.07
CA PHE A 168 -5.62 -4.72 15.29
C PHE A 168 -4.76 -4.80 16.56
N LEU A 169 -3.43 -4.79 16.43
CA LEU A 169 -2.46 -4.81 17.54
C LEU A 169 -2.68 -5.95 18.53
N ARG A 170 -3.23 -7.08 18.07
CA ARG A 170 -3.36 -8.32 18.86
C ARG A 170 -2.01 -9.00 19.07
N SER A 171 -1.06 -8.75 18.17
CA SER A 171 0.35 -9.12 18.30
C SER A 171 1.21 -7.86 18.11
N GLN A 172 2.11 -7.60 19.05
CA GLN A 172 3.06 -6.49 18.99
C GLN A 172 4.38 -6.89 18.33
N PHE A 173 4.57 -8.18 18.10
CA PHE A 173 5.77 -8.74 17.50
C PHE A 173 5.38 -9.54 16.26
N VAL A 174 6.05 -9.27 15.15
CA VAL A 174 5.92 -10.08 13.95
C VAL A 174 6.86 -11.27 14.09
N PHE A 175 6.30 -12.46 14.04
CA PHE A 175 7.10 -13.69 13.98
C PHE A 175 7.56 -13.91 12.55
N PHE A 176 8.87 -13.84 12.35
CA PHE A 176 9.48 -14.07 11.05
C PHE A 176 10.16 -15.42 11.01
N ASP A 177 9.95 -16.16 9.95
CA ASP A 177 10.79 -17.28 9.55
C ASP A 177 11.90 -16.73 8.64
N PHE A 178 13.09 -16.56 9.21
CA PHE A 178 14.27 -16.10 8.47
C PHE A 178 14.82 -17.13 7.48
N THR A 179 14.31 -18.35 7.50
CA THR A 179 14.68 -19.42 6.56
C THR A 179 13.77 -19.49 5.36
N GLU A 180 12.65 -18.77 5.39
CA GLU A 180 11.70 -18.72 4.29
C GLU A 180 12.33 -18.04 3.06
N PRO A 181 12.27 -18.66 1.86
CA PRO A 181 12.68 -18.00 0.64
C PRO A 181 11.82 -16.77 0.35
N LEU A 182 12.46 -15.64 0.03
CA LEU A 182 11.78 -14.38 -0.31
C LEU A 182 10.67 -14.55 -1.36
N ALA A 183 10.87 -15.47 -2.32
CA ALA A 183 9.88 -15.74 -3.36
C ALA A 183 8.54 -16.24 -2.79
N PHE A 184 8.54 -17.11 -1.78
CA PHE A 184 7.30 -17.60 -1.16
C PHE A 184 6.59 -16.49 -0.37
N PHE A 185 7.36 -15.69 0.37
CA PHE A 185 6.83 -14.50 1.03
C PHE A 185 6.14 -13.56 0.02
N LEU A 186 6.81 -13.24 -1.08
CA LEU A 186 6.28 -12.35 -2.12
C LEU A 186 5.02 -12.93 -2.79
N VAL A 187 4.95 -14.25 -3.03
CA VAL A 187 3.76 -14.90 -3.58
C VAL A 187 2.55 -14.66 -2.67
N ASP A 188 2.69 -14.82 -1.37
CA ASP A 188 1.60 -14.58 -0.42
C ASP A 188 1.16 -13.11 -0.44
N TYR A 189 2.10 -12.18 -0.34
CA TYR A 189 1.76 -10.75 -0.32
C TYR A 189 1.20 -10.28 -1.66
N LEU A 190 1.70 -10.77 -2.80
CA LEU A 190 1.11 -10.49 -4.11
C LEU A 190 -0.31 -11.06 -4.25
N ALA A 191 -0.58 -12.24 -3.70
CA ALA A 191 -1.93 -12.81 -3.68
C ALA A 191 -2.88 -11.97 -2.81
N VAL A 192 -2.43 -11.51 -1.65
CA VAL A 192 -3.18 -10.56 -0.80
C VAL A 192 -3.40 -9.24 -1.55
N MET A 193 -2.40 -8.72 -2.27
CA MET A 193 -2.54 -7.52 -3.09
C MET A 193 -3.62 -7.69 -4.16
N ILE A 194 -3.63 -8.81 -4.88
CA ILE A 194 -4.63 -9.11 -5.91
C ILE A 194 -6.02 -9.22 -5.29
N LEU A 195 -6.16 -9.87 -4.13
CA LEU A 195 -7.41 -9.98 -3.39
C LEU A 195 -8.02 -8.60 -3.08
N PHE A 196 -7.24 -7.72 -2.43
CA PHE A 196 -7.74 -6.41 -2.02
C PHE A 196 -7.89 -5.44 -3.19
N ALA A 197 -7.07 -5.58 -4.24
CA ALA A 197 -7.28 -4.84 -5.49
C ALA A 197 -8.56 -5.28 -6.20
N ALA A 198 -8.86 -6.58 -6.25
CA ALA A 198 -10.13 -7.08 -6.78
C ALA A 198 -11.32 -6.58 -5.96
N ALA A 199 -11.22 -6.58 -4.61
CA ALA A 199 -12.25 -6.02 -3.74
C ALA A 199 -12.47 -4.52 -4.01
N GLY A 200 -11.40 -3.73 -4.13
CA GLY A 200 -11.46 -2.30 -4.48
C GLY A 200 -12.10 -2.06 -5.85
N TYR A 201 -11.74 -2.86 -6.85
CA TYR A 201 -12.34 -2.82 -8.19
C TYR A 201 -13.83 -3.12 -8.17
N CYS A 202 -14.24 -4.20 -7.50
CA CYS A 202 -15.64 -4.58 -7.37
C CYS A 202 -16.46 -3.51 -6.61
N ALA A 203 -15.95 -3.03 -5.47
CA ALA A 203 -16.57 -1.96 -4.70
C ALA A 203 -16.73 -0.69 -5.54
N GLY A 204 -15.69 -0.30 -6.28
CA GLY A 204 -15.72 0.85 -7.17
C GLY A 204 -16.80 0.74 -8.24
N ASN A 205 -16.95 -0.42 -8.86
CA ASN A 205 -17.98 -0.66 -9.89
C ASN A 205 -19.40 -0.66 -9.30
N LEU A 206 -19.59 -1.30 -8.15
CA LEU A 206 -20.89 -1.29 -7.44
C LEU A 206 -21.31 0.14 -7.05
N LEU A 207 -20.38 0.95 -6.53
CA LEU A 207 -20.68 2.32 -6.13
C LEU A 207 -20.92 3.28 -7.32
N LYS A 208 -20.34 2.98 -8.50
CA LYS A 208 -20.60 3.75 -9.73
C LYS A 208 -21.95 3.43 -10.37
N SER A 209 -22.50 2.24 -10.13
CA SER A 209 -23.79 1.81 -10.67
C SER A 209 -24.98 2.32 -9.87
N GLN A 210 -24.73 2.89 -8.69
CA GLN A 210 -25.80 3.51 -7.89
C GLN A 210 -26.13 4.90 -8.43
N PRO A 211 -27.42 5.23 -8.55
CA PRO A 211 -27.89 6.52 -9.06
C PRO A 211 -27.46 7.71 -8.21
#